data_cb92b46b97b07f8c5f8fc07f4d644652
#
_entry.id   cb92b46b97b07f8c5f8fc07f4d644652
#
_cell.length_a   1.000
_cell.length_b   1.000
_cell.length_c   1.000
_cell.angle_alpha   90.00
_cell.angle_beta   90.00
_cell.angle_gamma   90.00
#
_symmetry.space_group_name_H-M   'P 1'
#
loop_
_entity.id
_entity.type
_entity.pdbx_description
1 polymer ?
#
loop_
_entity_poly.entity_id
_entity_poly.type
_entity_poly.pdbx_seq_one_letter_code
_entity_poly.pdbx_strand_id
1 'polypeptide(L)'
;MILAKKLGAVCAIALAAAGTSTTAQAQRICVYDLLGAAGDLFNMTKDYQVAMQRNGVNIELKGFTDERVASEEYRTGQCAGFIATAFRTRQFNSVSGSIDTLGATTIVRDGKIDINGSYDVVRKLVQTFSSPAASKFMISGAHEIGGIIPLGAAYPIVNDRKINTVEALAGKRIASFDYDKAQAVMIQRIGAQPVSADITNFATKFNNGSVDFIAAPTMAYRPLELHKGIGSKGGMARFPIMLLTYQVVLNPSKFPEGFGLKSRQYWAGQFDRALQLVKQADASIPPGVWMDLTPENAYKYTLMLRESRIDIAKQGMYDKQGLRIIKKVRCNVNPSDPECSTKSEEDWK
;
A
#
# COMPACT_ATOMS: atom_id res chain seq x y z
N MET A 1 -92.29 28.96 -14.00
CA MET A 1 -92.14 27.55 -14.14
C MET A 1 -91.03 27.31 -15.12
N ILE A 2 -89.76 27.25 -14.66
CA ILE A 2 -88.60 26.95 -15.51
C ILE A 2 -87.65 26.10 -14.72
N LEU A 3 -87.42 24.91 -15.22
CA LEU A 3 -86.55 23.89 -14.63
C LEU A 3 -85.06 24.26 -14.90
N ALA A 4 -84.22 24.34 -13.84
CA ALA A 4 -82.80 24.46 -13.95
C ALA A 4 -82.13 23.07 -13.83
N LYS A 5 -81.48 22.61 -14.90
CA LYS A 5 -80.61 21.41 -14.91
C LYS A 5 -79.27 21.75 -14.31
N LYS A 6 -78.87 21.02 -13.25
CA LYS A 6 -77.50 21.06 -12.72
C LYS A 6 -76.65 20.09 -13.52
N LEU A 7 -75.61 20.61 -14.20
CA LEU A 7 -74.49 19.78 -14.73
C LEU A 7 -73.43 19.70 -13.63
N GLY A 8 -73.16 18.49 -13.18
CA GLY A 8 -72.04 18.19 -12.30
C GLY A 8 -70.76 17.96 -13.13
N ALA A 9 -69.76 18.76 -12.91
CA ALA A 9 -68.43 18.55 -13.46
C ALA A 9 -67.62 17.63 -12.54
N VAL A 10 -67.29 16.45 -13.05
CA VAL A 10 -66.37 15.52 -12.36
C VAL A 10 -64.97 15.90 -12.75
N CYS A 11 -64.18 16.54 -11.85
CA CYS A 11 -62.75 16.76 -11.99
C CYS A 11 -62.00 15.47 -11.67
N ALA A 12 -61.53 14.77 -12.69
CA ALA A 12 -60.56 13.70 -12.52
C ALA A 12 -59.19 14.27 -12.22
N ILE A 13 -58.70 14.17 -10.98
CA ILE A 13 -57.34 14.51 -10.58
C ILE A 13 -56.46 13.34 -10.97
N ALA A 14 -55.74 13.44 -12.07
CA ALA A 14 -54.66 12.55 -12.44
C ALA A 14 -53.45 12.84 -11.54
N LEU A 15 -53.21 12.00 -10.50
CA LEU A 15 -51.96 12.00 -9.76
C LEU A 15 -50.84 11.48 -10.70
N ALA A 16 -50.09 12.42 -11.27
CA ALA A 16 -48.81 12.08 -11.90
C ALA A 16 -47.83 11.71 -10.80
N ALA A 17 -47.59 10.40 -10.60
CA ALA A 17 -46.49 9.89 -9.81
C ALA A 17 -45.20 10.28 -10.55
N ALA A 18 -44.65 11.46 -10.24
CA ALA A 18 -43.31 11.82 -10.61
C ALA A 18 -42.35 10.87 -9.87
N GLY A 19 -41.98 9.75 -10.50
CA GLY A 19 -40.90 8.92 -10.07
C GLY A 19 -39.63 9.75 -10.03
N THR A 20 -39.23 10.23 -8.85
CA THR A 20 -37.91 10.80 -8.63
C THR A 20 -36.91 9.69 -8.85
N SER A 21 -36.41 9.57 -10.07
CA SER A 21 -35.17 8.82 -10.34
C SER A 21 -34.08 9.50 -9.54
N THR A 22 -33.83 9.04 -8.31
CA THR A 22 -32.64 9.39 -7.56
C THR A 22 -31.48 8.87 -8.40
N THR A 23 -30.87 9.73 -9.20
CA THR A 23 -29.56 9.42 -9.80
C THR A 23 -28.64 9.09 -8.64
N ALA A 24 -28.27 7.82 -8.51
CA ALA A 24 -27.32 7.40 -7.49
C ALA A 24 -26.06 8.24 -7.65
N GLN A 25 -25.80 9.10 -6.67
CA GLN A 25 -24.65 10.00 -6.70
C GLN A 25 -23.37 9.15 -6.83
N ALA A 26 -22.54 9.48 -7.80
CA ALA A 26 -21.28 8.78 -8.03
C ALA A 26 -20.41 8.84 -6.77
N GLN A 27 -19.86 7.70 -6.37
CA GLN A 27 -18.95 7.60 -5.25
C GLN A 27 -17.55 7.97 -5.71
N ARG A 28 -17.06 9.13 -5.27
CA ARG A 28 -15.72 9.57 -5.67
C ARG A 28 -14.65 8.79 -4.91
N ILE A 29 -13.65 8.26 -5.66
CA ILE A 29 -12.43 7.65 -5.11
C ILE A 29 -11.23 8.49 -5.54
N CYS A 30 -10.48 8.96 -4.55
CA CYS A 30 -9.23 9.69 -4.73
C CYS A 30 -8.09 8.69 -4.90
N VAL A 31 -7.38 8.75 -6.03
CA VAL A 31 -6.33 7.77 -6.37
C VAL A 31 -4.98 8.47 -6.39
N TYR A 32 -4.10 8.10 -5.47
CA TYR A 32 -2.70 8.46 -5.56
C TYR A 32 -2.00 7.54 -6.55
N ASP A 33 -1.31 8.13 -7.50
CA ASP A 33 -0.37 7.45 -8.38
C ASP A 33 0.80 8.41 -8.63
N LEU A 34 2.02 7.89 -8.72
CA LEU A 34 3.23 8.69 -8.91
C LEU A 34 3.16 9.58 -10.16
N LEU A 35 2.46 9.10 -11.20
CA LEU A 35 2.19 9.82 -12.45
C LEU A 35 0.77 10.40 -12.52
N GLY A 36 0.04 10.43 -11.40
CA GLY A 36 -1.34 10.91 -11.35
C GLY A 36 -2.26 10.12 -12.29
N ALA A 37 -3.09 10.80 -13.05
CA ALA A 37 -4.05 10.17 -13.95
C ALA A 37 -3.41 9.43 -15.16
N ALA A 38 -2.11 9.58 -15.38
CA ALA A 38 -1.36 8.89 -16.42
C ALA A 38 -0.71 7.59 -15.94
N GLY A 39 -0.72 7.31 -14.63
CA GLY A 39 -0.04 6.18 -14.03
C GLY A 39 -0.77 4.84 -14.20
N ASP A 40 -0.02 3.76 -13.97
CA ASP A 40 -0.50 2.40 -14.15
C ASP A 40 -1.58 2.02 -13.13
N LEU A 41 -1.41 2.42 -11.86
CA LEU A 41 -2.43 2.19 -10.85
C LEU A 41 -3.73 2.93 -11.19
N PHE A 42 -3.63 4.20 -11.61
CA PHE A 42 -4.82 4.94 -12.02
C PHE A 42 -5.53 4.29 -13.20
N ASN A 43 -4.78 3.73 -14.17
CA ASN A 43 -5.36 2.99 -15.28
C ASN A 43 -6.04 1.69 -14.81
N MET A 44 -5.47 0.96 -13.85
CA MET A 44 -6.13 -0.20 -13.24
C MET A 44 -7.41 0.19 -12.50
N THR A 45 -7.47 1.40 -11.91
CA THR A 45 -8.69 1.88 -11.24
C THR A 45 -9.80 2.26 -12.22
N LYS A 46 -9.50 2.59 -13.47
CA LYS A 46 -10.55 2.74 -14.52
C LYS A 46 -11.26 1.40 -14.79
N ASP A 47 -10.51 0.31 -14.84
CA ASP A 47 -11.11 -1.04 -15.00
C ASP A 47 -11.92 -1.44 -13.75
N TYR A 48 -11.43 -1.08 -12.56
CA TYR A 48 -12.18 -1.24 -11.31
C TYR A 48 -13.49 -0.45 -11.33
N GLN A 49 -13.48 0.80 -11.78
CA GLN A 49 -14.68 1.63 -11.95
C GLN A 49 -15.73 0.92 -12.82
N VAL A 50 -15.31 0.41 -13.99
CA VAL A 50 -16.19 -0.35 -14.90
C VAL A 50 -16.73 -1.62 -14.25
N ALA A 51 -15.88 -2.35 -13.53
CA ALA A 51 -16.29 -3.58 -12.84
C ALA A 51 -17.29 -3.30 -11.72
N MET A 52 -17.12 -2.22 -10.96
CA MET A 52 -18.03 -1.85 -9.86
C MET A 52 -19.37 -1.31 -10.39
N GLN A 53 -19.37 -0.63 -11.54
CA GLN A 53 -20.61 -0.21 -12.19
C GLN A 53 -21.51 -1.40 -12.51
N ARG A 54 -20.94 -2.53 -12.95
CA ARG A 54 -21.70 -3.79 -13.17
C ARG A 54 -22.29 -4.35 -11.87
N ASN A 55 -21.74 -3.97 -10.72
CA ASN A 55 -22.25 -4.31 -9.40
C ASN A 55 -23.20 -3.24 -8.82
N GLY A 56 -23.65 -2.28 -9.63
CA GLY A 56 -24.60 -1.25 -9.24
C GLY A 56 -23.97 -0.06 -8.48
N VAL A 57 -22.64 0.07 -8.48
CA VAL A 57 -21.95 1.18 -7.82
C VAL A 57 -21.28 2.07 -8.87
N ASN A 58 -21.74 3.31 -8.96
CA ASN A 58 -21.12 4.29 -9.85
C ASN A 58 -19.96 4.97 -9.14
N ILE A 59 -18.76 4.84 -9.68
CA ILE A 59 -17.52 5.41 -9.12
C ILE A 59 -17.06 6.55 -10.03
N GLU A 60 -16.63 7.65 -9.41
CA GLU A 60 -15.90 8.74 -10.06
C GLU A 60 -14.45 8.69 -9.57
N LEU A 61 -13.46 8.78 -10.47
CA LEU A 61 -12.05 8.75 -10.12
C LEU A 61 -11.44 10.15 -10.16
N LYS A 62 -10.66 10.49 -9.13
CA LYS A 62 -9.86 11.71 -9.06
C LYS A 62 -8.40 11.36 -8.79
N GLY A 63 -7.50 11.67 -9.74
CA GLY A 63 -6.07 11.36 -9.66
C GLY A 63 -5.31 12.43 -8.85
N PHE A 64 -4.30 11.96 -8.10
CA PHE A 64 -3.40 12.79 -7.29
C PHE A 64 -1.97 12.28 -7.41
N THR A 65 -1.01 13.20 -7.41
CA THR A 65 0.43 12.89 -7.30
C THR A 65 0.97 13.07 -5.87
N ASP A 66 0.13 13.51 -4.94
CA ASP A 66 0.42 13.63 -3.50
C ASP A 66 -0.63 12.84 -2.71
N GLU A 67 -0.18 11.75 -2.06
CA GLU A 67 -1.06 10.89 -1.26
C GLU A 67 -1.60 11.59 0.00
N ARG A 68 -0.92 12.62 0.49
CA ARG A 68 -1.41 13.44 1.60
C ARG A 68 -2.69 14.17 1.19
N VAL A 69 -2.70 14.77 0.00
CA VAL A 69 -3.88 15.47 -0.52
C VAL A 69 -5.03 14.48 -0.76
N ALA A 70 -4.77 13.32 -1.37
CA ALA A 70 -5.78 12.28 -1.55
C ALA A 70 -6.39 11.82 -0.22
N SER A 71 -5.56 11.65 0.81
CA SER A 71 -5.98 11.27 2.17
C SER A 71 -6.82 12.37 2.85
N GLU A 72 -6.47 13.64 2.69
CA GLU A 72 -7.23 14.76 3.27
C GLU A 72 -8.58 14.97 2.57
N GLU A 73 -8.66 14.80 1.26
CA GLU A 73 -9.94 14.79 0.52
C GLU A 73 -10.88 13.67 1.03
N TYR A 74 -10.31 12.50 1.37
CA TYR A 74 -11.07 11.43 1.99
C TYR A 74 -11.52 11.78 3.42
N ARG A 75 -10.63 12.32 4.26
CA ARG A 75 -10.94 12.70 5.64
C ARG A 75 -12.02 13.78 5.73
N THR A 76 -12.00 14.72 4.81
CA THR A 76 -13.00 15.80 4.73
C THR A 76 -14.30 15.37 4.05
N GLY A 77 -14.41 14.12 3.60
CA GLY A 77 -15.61 13.57 2.97
C GLY A 77 -15.81 13.96 1.51
N GLN A 78 -14.81 14.61 0.88
CA GLN A 78 -14.83 14.92 -0.56
C GLN A 78 -14.70 13.65 -1.41
N CYS A 79 -14.03 12.64 -0.89
CA CYS A 79 -13.94 11.30 -1.46
C CYS A 79 -14.59 10.27 -0.54
N ALA A 80 -15.39 9.35 -1.11
CA ALA A 80 -15.98 8.23 -0.42
C ALA A 80 -14.94 7.11 -0.11
N GLY A 81 -13.84 7.11 -0.85
CA GLY A 81 -12.69 6.24 -0.66
C GLY A 81 -11.43 6.86 -1.22
N PHE A 82 -10.28 6.29 -0.87
CA PHE A 82 -9.02 6.68 -1.49
C PHE A 82 -8.07 5.50 -1.63
N ILE A 83 -7.10 5.63 -2.53
CA ILE A 83 -6.05 4.64 -2.77
C ILE A 83 -4.71 5.35 -2.59
N ALA A 84 -3.86 4.81 -1.71
CA ALA A 84 -2.52 5.31 -1.44
C ALA A 84 -1.60 4.19 -0.95
N THR A 85 -0.33 4.50 -0.68
CA THR A 85 0.61 3.52 -0.13
C THR A 85 0.18 3.06 1.26
N ALA A 86 0.57 1.85 1.67
CA ALA A 86 0.30 1.36 3.01
C ALA A 86 0.92 2.24 4.10
N PHE A 87 1.98 2.99 3.82
CA PHE A 87 2.52 3.98 4.75
C PHE A 87 1.48 5.04 5.13
N ARG A 88 0.70 5.49 4.17
CA ARG A 88 -0.38 6.48 4.39
C ARG A 88 -1.63 5.83 4.95
N THR A 89 -1.98 4.62 4.48
CA THR A 89 -3.27 3.99 4.82
C THR A 89 -3.27 3.23 6.14
N ARG A 90 -2.11 2.84 6.69
CA ARG A 90 -2.02 2.08 7.96
C ARG A 90 -2.68 2.76 9.17
N GLN A 91 -2.80 4.09 9.16
CA GLN A 91 -3.52 4.83 10.18
C GLN A 91 -5.04 4.57 10.16
N PHE A 92 -5.58 4.09 9.05
CA PHE A 92 -7.00 3.74 8.90
C PHE A 92 -7.25 2.25 9.15
N ASN A 93 -6.23 1.40 8.93
CA ASN A 93 -6.27 -0.02 9.29
C ASN A 93 -4.84 -0.55 9.49
N SER A 94 -4.47 -0.77 10.75
CA SER A 94 -3.12 -1.21 11.12
C SER A 94 -2.85 -2.67 10.74
N VAL A 95 -3.88 -3.53 10.72
CA VAL A 95 -3.74 -4.95 10.36
C VAL A 95 -3.30 -5.08 8.91
N SER A 96 -3.99 -4.44 7.96
CA SER A 96 -3.60 -4.47 6.55
C SER A 96 -2.26 -3.75 6.32
N GLY A 97 -2.03 -2.63 7.03
CA GLY A 97 -0.77 -1.88 6.99
C GLY A 97 0.45 -2.64 7.49
N SER A 98 0.24 -3.76 8.21
CA SER A 98 1.34 -4.63 8.67
C SER A 98 2.01 -5.41 7.54
N ILE A 99 1.40 -5.53 6.35
CA ILE A 99 2.03 -6.14 5.18
C ILE A 99 3.33 -5.41 4.83
N ASP A 100 3.30 -4.08 4.86
CA ASP A 100 4.41 -3.20 4.50
C ASP A 100 5.26 -2.89 5.75
N THR A 101 5.73 -3.91 6.45
CA THR A 101 6.62 -3.77 7.59
C THR A 101 7.95 -4.48 7.33
N LEU A 102 8.99 -4.05 8.05
CA LEU A 102 10.38 -4.46 7.86
C LEU A 102 10.56 -5.97 7.74
N GLY A 103 10.80 -6.48 6.54
CA GLY A 103 11.05 -7.89 6.26
C GLY A 103 9.90 -8.86 6.59
N ALA A 104 8.69 -8.37 6.95
CA ALA A 104 7.61 -9.23 7.44
C ALA A 104 7.13 -10.27 6.42
N THR A 105 7.13 -9.90 5.14
CA THR A 105 6.70 -10.77 4.02
C THR A 105 7.87 -11.36 3.23
N THR A 106 9.10 -11.05 3.63
CA THR A 106 10.30 -11.46 2.88
C THR A 106 10.67 -12.91 3.18
N ILE A 107 10.96 -13.67 2.13
CA ILE A 107 11.49 -15.03 2.20
C ILE A 107 12.99 -15.00 1.89
N VAL A 108 13.79 -15.59 2.76
CA VAL A 108 15.22 -15.80 2.55
C VAL A 108 15.49 -17.27 2.38
N ARG A 109 16.19 -17.65 1.30
CA ARG A 109 16.67 -19.03 1.04
C ARG A 109 18.15 -19.00 0.71
N ASP A 110 18.93 -19.82 1.38
CA ASP A 110 20.39 -19.93 1.16
C ASP A 110 21.11 -18.57 1.17
N GLY A 111 20.72 -17.70 2.12
CA GLY A 111 21.29 -16.36 2.28
C GLY A 111 20.93 -15.35 1.20
N LYS A 112 19.98 -15.67 0.32
CA LYS A 112 19.47 -14.79 -0.73
C LYS A 112 17.97 -14.54 -0.57
N ILE A 113 17.52 -13.39 -1.02
CA ILE A 113 16.09 -13.09 -1.10
C ILE A 113 15.45 -13.92 -2.20
N ASP A 114 14.48 -14.73 -1.82
CA ASP A 114 13.52 -15.36 -2.75
C ASP A 114 12.37 -14.36 -2.99
N ILE A 115 12.55 -13.51 -4.00
CA ILE A 115 11.57 -12.44 -4.30
C ILE A 115 10.23 -13.03 -4.76
N ASN A 116 10.22 -14.14 -5.49
CA ASN A 116 9.00 -14.78 -5.93
C ASN A 116 8.25 -15.39 -4.74
N GLY A 117 8.94 -16.13 -3.87
CA GLY A 117 8.37 -16.64 -2.62
C GLY A 117 7.84 -15.52 -1.71
N SER A 118 8.52 -14.37 -1.69
CA SER A 118 8.06 -13.19 -0.95
C SER A 118 6.76 -12.62 -1.53
N TYR A 119 6.62 -12.53 -2.86
CA TYR A 119 5.35 -12.14 -3.48
C TYR A 119 4.25 -13.21 -3.29
N ASP A 120 4.59 -14.48 -3.17
CA ASP A 120 3.61 -15.52 -2.83
C ASP A 120 3.06 -15.38 -1.41
N VAL A 121 3.87 -14.90 -0.46
CA VAL A 121 3.39 -14.50 0.88
C VAL A 121 2.39 -13.37 0.76
N VAL A 122 2.71 -12.29 0.03
CA VAL A 122 1.79 -11.15 -0.16
C VAL A 122 0.51 -11.62 -0.86
N ARG A 123 0.61 -12.46 -1.90
CA ARG A 123 -0.55 -13.04 -2.60
C ARG A 123 -1.48 -13.77 -1.65
N LYS A 124 -0.94 -14.65 -0.81
CA LYS A 124 -1.73 -15.42 0.16
C LYS A 124 -2.36 -14.50 1.22
N LEU A 125 -1.68 -13.44 1.64
CA LEU A 125 -2.25 -12.43 2.52
C LEU A 125 -3.42 -11.70 1.87
N VAL A 126 -3.25 -11.24 0.62
CA VAL A 126 -4.31 -10.58 -0.15
C VAL A 126 -5.53 -11.50 -0.30
N GLN A 127 -5.32 -12.77 -0.64
CA GLN A 127 -6.40 -13.78 -0.72
C GLN A 127 -7.08 -13.98 0.64
N THR A 128 -6.30 -14.10 1.72
CA THR A 128 -6.82 -14.26 3.08
C THR A 128 -7.69 -13.08 3.48
N PHE A 129 -7.20 -11.85 3.30
CA PHE A 129 -7.91 -10.62 3.64
C PHE A 129 -9.10 -10.32 2.73
N SER A 130 -9.18 -10.96 1.58
CA SER A 130 -10.32 -10.89 0.66
C SER A 130 -11.38 -11.97 0.92
N SER A 131 -11.19 -12.81 1.94
CA SER A 131 -12.19 -13.80 2.37
C SER A 131 -13.24 -13.19 3.29
N PRO A 132 -14.49 -13.70 3.30
CA PRO A 132 -15.53 -13.26 4.25
C PRO A 132 -15.08 -13.41 5.71
N ALA A 133 -14.36 -14.47 6.06
CA ALA A 133 -13.88 -14.75 7.42
C ALA A 133 -12.91 -13.68 7.94
N ALA A 134 -12.20 -12.99 7.05
CA ALA A 134 -11.25 -11.95 7.41
C ALA A 134 -11.86 -10.53 7.45
N SER A 135 -13.13 -10.35 7.08
CA SER A 135 -13.76 -9.02 6.98
C SER A 135 -13.63 -8.21 8.27
N LYS A 136 -13.73 -8.86 9.44
CA LYS A 136 -13.56 -8.21 10.74
C LYS A 136 -12.19 -7.54 10.94
N PHE A 137 -11.14 -8.01 10.27
CA PHE A 137 -9.80 -7.41 10.33
C PHE A 137 -9.64 -6.25 9.34
N MET A 138 -10.51 -6.18 8.34
CA MET A 138 -10.47 -5.16 7.30
C MET A 138 -11.33 -3.94 7.64
N ILE A 139 -12.06 -3.97 8.74
CA ILE A 139 -12.87 -2.85 9.24
C ILE A 139 -12.20 -2.30 10.49
N SER A 140 -12.01 -0.98 10.54
CA SER A 140 -11.47 -0.26 11.68
C SER A 140 -12.20 1.09 11.82
N GLY A 141 -13.02 1.21 12.87
CA GLY A 141 -13.89 2.39 13.06
C GLY A 141 -14.80 2.61 11.86
N ALA A 142 -14.73 3.81 11.28
CA ALA A 142 -15.52 4.20 10.10
C ALA A 142 -14.84 3.88 8.77
N HIS A 143 -13.83 3.02 8.76
CA HIS A 143 -13.02 2.73 7.58
C HIS A 143 -13.01 1.24 7.27
N GLU A 144 -13.06 0.89 5.99
CA GLU A 144 -12.92 -0.48 5.51
C GLU A 144 -11.84 -0.55 4.42
N ILE A 145 -10.98 -1.55 4.50
CA ILE A 145 -10.04 -1.83 3.41
C ILE A 145 -10.79 -2.51 2.27
N GLY A 146 -10.86 -1.84 1.14
CA GLY A 146 -11.51 -2.30 -0.08
C GLY A 146 -10.58 -2.98 -1.08
N GLY A 147 -9.27 -3.06 -0.81
CA GLY A 147 -8.31 -3.73 -1.69
C GLY A 147 -6.88 -3.56 -1.24
N ILE A 148 -6.04 -4.50 -1.66
CA ILE A 148 -4.60 -4.49 -1.43
C ILE A 148 -3.93 -4.89 -2.75
N ILE A 149 -3.04 -4.04 -3.25
CA ILE A 149 -2.47 -4.13 -4.60
C ILE A 149 -0.95 -4.08 -4.47
N PRO A 150 -0.18 -5.04 -5.00
CA PRO A 150 1.28 -4.98 -4.94
C PRO A 150 1.82 -3.74 -5.67
N LEU A 151 2.74 -3.02 -4.99
CA LEU A 151 3.43 -1.84 -5.52
C LEU A 151 4.87 -2.16 -5.92
N GLY A 152 5.46 -3.16 -5.29
CA GLY A 152 6.85 -3.55 -5.55
C GLY A 152 7.63 -3.82 -4.26
N ALA A 153 8.93 -3.96 -4.41
CA ALA A 153 9.83 -4.15 -3.28
C ALA A 153 10.59 -2.84 -3.00
N ALA A 154 10.69 -2.44 -1.72
CA ALA A 154 11.48 -1.29 -1.32
C ALA A 154 12.96 -1.69 -1.26
N TYR A 155 13.70 -1.35 -2.30
CA TYR A 155 15.14 -1.58 -2.37
C TYR A 155 15.91 -0.42 -1.74
N PRO A 156 16.97 -0.69 -0.96
CA PRO A 156 17.96 0.31 -0.58
C PRO A 156 18.63 0.93 -1.80
N ILE A 157 18.58 2.24 -1.91
CA ILE A 157 19.22 3.03 -2.97
C ILE A 157 20.19 4.00 -2.30
N VAL A 158 21.45 3.94 -2.67
CA VAL A 158 22.54 4.66 -2.02
C VAL A 158 23.34 5.48 -3.03
N ASN A 159 23.90 6.61 -2.58
CA ASN A 159 24.78 7.47 -3.35
C ASN A 159 26.24 6.97 -3.39
N ASP A 160 26.59 5.99 -2.54
CA ASP A 160 27.89 5.32 -2.51
C ASP A 160 27.71 3.81 -2.25
N ARG A 161 28.23 2.94 -3.14
CA ARG A 161 28.19 1.47 -3.02
C ARG A 161 28.89 0.93 -1.77
N LYS A 162 29.70 1.74 -1.09
CA LYS A 162 30.31 1.38 0.19
C LYS A 162 29.26 1.30 1.34
N ILE A 163 28.07 1.88 1.14
CA ILE A 163 26.93 1.74 2.05
C ILE A 163 26.19 0.43 1.72
N ASN A 164 26.83 -0.71 2.02
CA ASN A 164 26.32 -2.03 1.68
C ASN A 164 26.34 -3.04 2.84
N THR A 165 26.63 -2.57 4.05
CA THR A 165 26.56 -3.36 5.29
C THR A 165 25.72 -2.62 6.32
N VAL A 166 25.22 -3.33 7.34
CA VAL A 166 24.45 -2.72 8.44
C VAL A 166 25.32 -1.69 9.18
N GLU A 167 26.58 -2.00 9.39
CA GLU A 167 27.54 -1.13 10.08
C GLU A 167 27.83 0.16 9.29
N ALA A 168 27.85 0.09 7.96
CA ALA A 168 28.06 1.24 7.10
C ALA A 168 26.88 2.23 7.07
N LEU A 169 25.71 1.83 7.61
CA LEU A 169 24.56 2.72 7.77
C LEU A 169 24.74 3.73 8.92
N ALA A 170 25.62 3.43 9.90
CA ALA A 170 25.86 4.33 11.02
C ALA A 170 26.29 5.72 10.54
N GLY A 171 25.64 6.76 11.08
CA GLY A 171 25.88 8.16 10.73
C GLY A 171 25.37 8.60 9.36
N LYS A 172 24.80 7.70 8.53
CA LYS A 172 24.23 8.08 7.22
C LYS A 172 22.91 8.79 7.36
N ARG A 173 22.65 9.74 6.47
CA ARG A 173 21.40 10.47 6.36
C ARG A 173 20.42 9.64 5.53
N ILE A 174 19.32 9.23 6.14
CA ILE A 174 18.31 8.37 5.51
C ILE A 174 16.99 9.12 5.47
N ALA A 175 16.34 9.18 4.31
CA ALA A 175 15.01 9.78 4.20
C ALA A 175 14.00 9.00 5.03
N SER A 176 13.21 9.72 5.83
CA SER A 176 12.17 9.19 6.70
C SER A 176 10.89 9.96 6.50
N PHE A 177 9.79 9.27 6.22
CA PHE A 177 8.51 9.92 6.00
C PHE A 177 7.95 10.44 7.33
N ASP A 178 7.60 11.73 7.37
CA ASP A 178 7.12 12.44 8.56
C ASP A 178 5.90 11.80 9.21
N TYR A 179 5.09 11.15 8.42
CA TYR A 179 3.86 10.48 8.86
C TYR A 179 4.06 9.00 9.23
N ASP A 180 5.29 8.45 9.11
CA ASP A 180 5.62 7.08 9.51
C ASP A 180 6.71 7.06 10.59
N LYS A 181 6.29 7.17 11.84
CA LYS A 181 7.20 7.14 13.00
C LYS A 181 8.06 5.88 13.07
N ALA A 182 7.57 4.75 12.57
CA ALA A 182 8.31 3.49 12.57
C ALA A 182 9.59 3.58 11.74
N GLN A 183 9.59 4.33 10.62
CA GLN A 183 10.80 4.56 9.83
C GLN A 183 11.86 5.32 10.63
N ALA A 184 11.48 6.41 11.30
CA ALA A 184 12.42 7.19 12.10
C ALA A 184 13.04 6.38 13.24
N VAL A 185 12.22 5.59 13.95
CA VAL A 185 12.69 4.71 15.03
C VAL A 185 13.68 3.66 14.51
N MET A 186 13.38 3.02 13.37
CA MET A 186 14.28 2.04 12.77
C MET A 186 15.61 2.68 12.36
N ILE A 187 15.57 3.85 11.71
CA ILE A 187 16.76 4.57 11.25
C ILE A 187 17.65 4.97 12.44
N GLN A 188 17.07 5.46 13.53
CA GLN A 188 17.82 5.78 14.75
C GLN A 188 18.42 4.54 15.42
N ARG A 189 17.68 3.42 15.44
CA ARG A 189 18.15 2.15 16.01
C ARG A 189 19.43 1.63 15.37
N ILE A 190 19.61 1.82 14.07
CA ILE A 190 20.80 1.41 13.33
C ILE A 190 21.93 2.46 13.37
N GLY A 191 21.80 3.48 14.21
CA GLY A 191 22.80 4.55 14.34
C GLY A 191 22.82 5.54 13.17
N ALA A 192 21.83 5.50 12.28
CA ALA A 192 21.70 6.45 11.18
C ALA A 192 20.88 7.69 11.59
N GLN A 193 20.87 8.70 10.75
CA GLN A 193 20.19 9.98 10.98
C GLN A 193 18.92 10.04 10.10
N PRO A 194 17.70 10.01 10.68
CA PRO A 194 16.49 10.22 9.91
C PRO A 194 16.41 11.68 9.44
N VAL A 195 16.21 11.86 8.15
CA VAL A 195 15.97 13.17 7.53
C VAL A 195 14.51 13.22 7.11
N SER A 196 13.76 14.15 7.68
CA SER A 196 12.35 14.39 7.38
C SER A 196 12.11 14.47 5.86
N ALA A 197 11.14 13.75 5.37
CA ALA A 197 10.75 13.71 3.97
C ALA A 197 9.27 13.33 3.84
N ASP A 198 8.74 13.45 2.64
CA ASP A 198 7.46 12.89 2.22
C ASP A 198 7.56 12.31 0.80
N ILE A 199 6.47 11.75 0.31
CA ILE A 199 6.42 11.08 -0.99
C ILE A 199 6.74 12.03 -2.16
N THR A 200 6.57 13.34 -1.99
CA THR A 200 6.79 14.35 -3.03
C THR A 200 8.24 14.86 -3.10
N ASN A 201 9.03 14.68 -2.03
CA ASN A 201 10.36 15.29 -1.93
C ASN A 201 11.52 14.33 -1.58
N PHE A 202 11.25 13.09 -1.15
CA PHE A 202 12.31 12.14 -0.73
C PHE A 202 13.33 11.87 -1.86
N ALA A 203 12.85 11.75 -3.09
CA ALA A 203 13.71 11.53 -4.25
C ALA A 203 14.56 12.77 -4.59
N THR A 204 13.97 13.96 -4.51
CA THR A 204 14.71 15.22 -4.71
C THR A 204 15.81 15.38 -3.67
N LYS A 205 15.54 15.03 -2.40
CA LYS A 205 16.56 15.04 -1.34
C LYS A 205 17.70 14.07 -1.60
N PHE A 206 17.40 12.92 -2.20
CA PHE A 206 18.40 11.95 -2.63
C PHE A 206 19.18 12.46 -3.85
N ASN A 207 18.49 12.94 -4.87
CA ASN A 207 19.11 13.40 -6.10
C ASN A 207 20.03 14.60 -5.92
N ASN A 208 19.78 15.46 -4.92
CA ASN A 208 20.64 16.61 -4.59
C ASN A 208 21.67 16.33 -3.47
N GLY A 209 21.74 15.09 -2.96
CA GLY A 209 22.69 14.70 -1.92
C GLY A 209 22.35 15.17 -0.50
N SER A 210 21.12 15.62 -0.24
CA SER A 210 20.65 15.95 1.13
C SER A 210 20.52 14.70 2.00
N VAL A 211 20.29 13.54 1.38
CA VAL A 211 20.33 12.22 2.03
C VAL A 211 21.26 11.28 1.27
N ASP A 212 21.79 10.29 1.97
CA ASP A 212 22.73 9.30 1.43
C ASP A 212 22.06 8.02 1.02
N PHE A 213 20.84 7.81 1.53
CA PHE A 213 20.08 6.56 1.37
C PHE A 213 18.59 6.88 1.30
N ILE A 214 17.91 6.19 0.39
CA ILE A 214 16.44 6.07 0.34
C ILE A 214 16.06 4.61 0.15
N ALA A 215 14.81 4.27 0.49
CA ALA A 215 14.20 3.00 0.10
C ALA A 215 13.05 3.28 -0.87
N ALA A 216 13.08 2.66 -2.06
CA ALA A 216 12.06 2.89 -3.06
C ALA A 216 11.83 1.65 -3.96
N PRO A 217 10.62 1.49 -4.53
CA PRO A 217 10.36 0.49 -5.53
C PRO A 217 10.96 0.90 -6.89
N THR A 218 11.25 -0.09 -7.73
CA THR A 218 11.82 0.13 -9.06
C THR A 218 10.96 0.98 -9.98
N MET A 219 9.64 0.93 -9.82
CA MET A 219 8.73 1.80 -10.59
C MET A 219 8.94 3.30 -10.31
N ALA A 220 9.59 3.67 -9.21
CA ALA A 220 9.98 5.06 -8.91
C ALA A 220 11.29 5.48 -9.62
N TYR A 221 12.09 4.54 -10.12
CA TYR A 221 13.43 4.81 -10.62
C TYR A 221 13.47 5.84 -11.75
N ARG A 222 12.68 5.65 -12.79
CA ARG A 222 12.61 6.55 -13.94
C ARG A 222 11.82 7.82 -13.67
N PRO A 223 10.56 7.73 -13.15
CA PRO A 223 9.74 8.92 -12.91
C PRO A 223 10.37 9.92 -11.96
N LEU A 224 11.09 9.44 -10.95
CA LEU A 224 11.76 10.29 -9.95
C LEU A 224 13.25 10.51 -10.25
N GLU A 225 13.72 10.07 -11.42
CA GLU A 225 15.10 10.28 -11.89
C GLU A 225 16.17 9.83 -10.86
N LEU A 226 15.94 8.72 -10.16
CA LEU A 226 16.80 8.26 -9.06
C LEU A 226 18.23 7.98 -9.48
N HIS A 227 18.47 7.77 -10.80
CA HIS A 227 19.81 7.66 -11.38
C HIS A 227 20.68 8.89 -11.11
N LYS A 228 20.10 10.09 -10.90
CA LYS A 228 20.85 11.32 -10.60
C LYS A 228 21.50 11.23 -9.21
N GLY A 229 20.76 10.78 -8.19
CA GLY A 229 21.30 10.58 -6.84
C GLY A 229 22.27 9.40 -6.75
N ILE A 230 22.02 8.34 -7.51
CA ILE A 230 22.94 7.18 -7.63
C ILE A 230 24.27 7.62 -8.24
N GLY A 231 24.26 8.45 -9.30
CA GLY A 231 25.45 8.91 -9.99
C GLY A 231 26.34 7.75 -10.43
N SER A 232 27.67 7.98 -10.45
CA SER A 232 28.66 6.97 -10.83
C SER A 232 29.14 6.07 -9.68
N LYS A 233 28.86 6.46 -8.42
CA LYS A 233 29.37 5.78 -7.21
C LYS A 233 28.33 4.97 -6.48
N GLY A 234 27.07 5.30 -6.66
CA GLY A 234 25.95 4.69 -5.95
C GLY A 234 25.40 3.43 -6.61
N GLY A 235 24.34 2.88 -6.03
CA GLY A 235 23.68 1.68 -6.52
C GLY A 235 22.39 1.37 -5.80
N MET A 236 21.74 0.28 -6.21
CA MET A 236 20.52 -0.27 -5.64
C MET A 236 20.79 -1.70 -5.17
N ALA A 237 20.62 -1.97 -3.87
CA ALA A 237 20.89 -3.30 -3.32
C ALA A 237 19.76 -4.28 -3.70
N ARG A 238 20.13 -5.49 -4.19
CA ARG A 238 19.17 -6.58 -4.45
C ARG A 238 18.68 -7.25 -3.16
N PHE A 239 18.41 -6.45 -2.17
CA PHE A 239 17.92 -6.90 -0.87
C PHE A 239 16.80 -5.96 -0.40
N PRO A 240 15.54 -6.25 -0.76
CA PRO A 240 14.44 -5.39 -0.33
C PRO A 240 14.26 -5.42 1.18
N ILE A 241 14.04 -4.24 1.76
CA ILE A 241 13.78 -4.11 3.20
C ILE A 241 12.33 -4.43 3.55
N MET A 242 11.42 -4.35 2.59
CA MET A 242 10.01 -4.73 2.69
C MET A 242 9.37 -4.84 1.31
N LEU A 243 8.25 -5.54 1.22
CA LEU A 243 7.36 -5.44 0.06
C LEU A 243 6.31 -4.37 0.33
N LEU A 244 5.96 -3.64 -0.72
CA LEU A 244 5.07 -2.50 -0.67
C LEU A 244 3.74 -2.80 -1.33
N THR A 245 2.67 -2.17 -0.80
CA THR A 245 1.33 -2.26 -1.35
C THR A 245 0.69 -0.87 -1.47
N TYR A 246 -0.17 -0.72 -2.47
CA TYR A 246 -1.25 0.25 -2.41
C TYR A 246 -2.44 -0.37 -1.70
N GLN A 247 -3.18 0.42 -0.96
CA GLN A 247 -4.39 -0.03 -0.29
C GLN A 247 -5.56 0.91 -0.59
N VAL A 248 -6.72 0.30 -0.81
CA VAL A 248 -7.99 0.99 -1.01
C VAL A 248 -8.65 1.14 0.35
N VAL A 249 -8.87 2.36 0.79
CA VAL A 249 -9.62 2.69 2.00
C VAL A 249 -10.97 3.25 1.60
N LEU A 250 -12.03 2.71 2.16
CA LEU A 250 -13.42 3.08 1.90
C LEU A 250 -14.09 3.59 3.16
N ASN A 251 -15.02 4.52 3.01
CA ASN A 251 -16.01 4.82 4.03
C ASN A 251 -17.24 3.93 3.77
N PRO A 252 -17.47 2.85 4.54
CA PRO A 252 -18.53 1.89 4.25
C PRO A 252 -19.94 2.50 4.25
N SER A 253 -20.15 3.62 4.96
CA SER A 253 -21.45 4.32 4.95
C SER A 253 -21.82 4.97 3.61
N LYS A 254 -20.84 5.09 2.69
CA LYS A 254 -21.03 5.67 1.36
C LYS A 254 -21.26 4.63 0.27
N PHE A 255 -21.22 3.35 0.61
CA PHE A 255 -21.36 2.24 -0.33
C PHE A 255 -22.45 1.27 0.12
N PRO A 256 -23.02 0.47 -0.78
CA PRO A 256 -23.94 -0.60 -0.42
C PRO A 256 -23.29 -1.61 0.52
N GLU A 257 -24.09 -2.26 1.35
CA GLU A 257 -23.65 -3.33 2.25
C GLU A 257 -22.85 -4.42 1.47
N GLY A 258 -21.75 -4.86 2.05
CA GLY A 258 -20.88 -5.87 1.47
C GLY A 258 -19.99 -5.38 0.31
N PHE A 259 -20.05 -4.09 -0.04
CA PHE A 259 -19.24 -3.54 -1.13
C PHE A 259 -17.74 -3.72 -0.87
N GLY A 260 -17.26 -3.46 0.34
CA GLY A 260 -15.84 -3.60 0.67
C GLY A 260 -15.30 -5.01 0.42
N LEU A 261 -16.07 -6.05 0.72
CA LEU A 261 -15.69 -7.43 0.40
C LEU A 261 -15.63 -7.67 -1.12
N LYS A 262 -16.62 -7.21 -1.88
CA LYS A 262 -16.62 -7.33 -3.36
C LYS A 262 -15.42 -6.60 -3.97
N SER A 263 -15.11 -5.42 -3.46
CA SER A 263 -13.95 -4.63 -3.85
C SER A 263 -12.63 -5.38 -3.57
N ARG A 264 -12.45 -5.94 -2.37
CA ARG A 264 -11.27 -6.77 -2.03
C ARG A 264 -11.12 -7.96 -2.95
N GLN A 265 -12.21 -8.66 -3.26
CA GLN A 265 -12.21 -9.82 -4.17
C GLN A 265 -11.82 -9.42 -5.59
N TYR A 266 -12.30 -8.28 -6.07
CA TYR A 266 -11.86 -7.74 -7.36
C TYR A 266 -10.34 -7.52 -7.39
N TRP A 267 -9.81 -6.79 -6.41
CA TRP A 267 -8.39 -6.48 -6.37
C TRP A 267 -7.51 -7.72 -6.15
N ALA A 268 -7.98 -8.70 -5.39
CA ALA A 268 -7.30 -10.00 -5.29
C ALA A 268 -7.19 -10.70 -6.64
N GLY A 269 -8.22 -10.60 -7.48
CA GLY A 269 -8.20 -11.10 -8.86
C GLY A 269 -7.27 -10.32 -9.81
N GLN A 270 -6.88 -9.08 -9.44
CA GLN A 270 -5.96 -8.27 -10.23
C GLN A 270 -4.49 -8.40 -9.77
N PHE A 271 -4.21 -9.25 -8.78
CA PHE A 271 -2.87 -9.37 -8.18
C PHE A 271 -1.78 -9.66 -9.22
N ASP A 272 -2.01 -10.62 -10.11
CA ASP A 272 -1.02 -11.01 -11.13
C ASP A 272 -0.75 -9.91 -12.14
N ARG A 273 -1.77 -9.16 -12.52
CA ARG A 273 -1.61 -8.00 -13.40
C ARG A 273 -0.75 -6.92 -12.75
N ALA A 274 -1.01 -6.59 -11.50
CA ALA A 274 -0.20 -5.61 -10.76
C ALA A 274 1.25 -6.11 -10.58
N LEU A 275 1.42 -7.40 -10.24
CA LEU A 275 2.76 -7.99 -10.10
C LEU A 275 3.52 -8.00 -11.44
N GLN A 276 2.82 -8.14 -12.55
CA GLN A 276 3.45 -8.05 -13.89
C GLN A 276 4.05 -6.65 -14.13
N LEU A 277 3.34 -5.58 -13.76
CA LEU A 277 3.84 -4.21 -13.85
C LEU A 277 5.11 -4.02 -12.98
N VAL A 278 5.09 -4.56 -11.76
CA VAL A 278 6.27 -4.55 -10.89
C VAL A 278 7.45 -5.27 -11.53
N LYS A 279 7.24 -6.47 -12.07
CA LYS A 279 8.30 -7.25 -12.73
C LYS A 279 8.87 -6.55 -13.98
N GLN A 280 8.03 -5.84 -14.73
CA GLN A 280 8.48 -5.02 -15.86
C GLN A 280 9.34 -3.85 -15.39
N ALA A 281 8.95 -3.18 -14.30
CA ALA A 281 9.74 -2.13 -13.70
C ALA A 281 11.10 -2.65 -13.20
N ASP A 282 11.12 -3.80 -12.48
CA ASP A 282 12.37 -4.46 -12.02
C ASP A 282 13.30 -4.78 -13.21
N ALA A 283 12.77 -5.33 -14.29
CA ALA A 283 13.52 -5.66 -15.49
C ALA A 283 14.05 -4.42 -16.25
N SER A 284 13.44 -3.25 -16.04
CA SER A 284 13.84 -2.00 -16.69
C SER A 284 15.05 -1.31 -16.05
N ILE A 285 15.47 -1.75 -14.86
CA ILE A 285 16.64 -1.20 -14.16
C ILE A 285 17.93 -1.65 -14.85
N PRO A 286 18.82 -0.72 -15.21
CA PRO A 286 20.08 -1.09 -15.85
C PRO A 286 20.91 -2.05 -14.99
N PRO A 287 21.50 -3.12 -15.54
CA PRO A 287 22.25 -4.11 -14.75
C PRO A 287 23.35 -3.52 -13.85
N GLY A 288 24.03 -2.48 -14.34
CA GLY A 288 25.12 -1.80 -13.61
C GLY A 288 24.65 -1.00 -12.39
N VAL A 289 23.36 -0.73 -12.24
CA VAL A 289 22.79 -0.05 -11.05
C VAL A 289 22.73 -0.99 -9.86
N TRP A 290 22.49 -2.26 -10.11
CA TRP A 290 22.34 -3.24 -9.04
C TRP A 290 23.65 -3.52 -8.30
N MET A 291 23.53 -3.79 -7.02
CA MET A 291 24.58 -4.29 -6.13
C MET A 291 24.07 -5.48 -5.33
N ASP A 292 24.85 -6.54 -5.31
CA ASP A 292 24.55 -7.73 -4.53
C ASP A 292 25.22 -7.62 -3.15
N LEU A 293 24.51 -8.06 -2.11
CA LEU A 293 25.09 -8.21 -0.78
C LEU A 293 25.77 -9.57 -0.66
N THR A 294 26.84 -9.64 0.11
CA THR A 294 27.39 -10.94 0.51
C THR A 294 26.37 -11.71 1.37
N PRO A 295 26.39 -13.04 1.39
CA PRO A 295 25.50 -13.84 2.24
C PRO A 295 25.56 -13.43 3.72
N GLU A 296 26.74 -13.08 4.22
CA GLU A 296 26.93 -12.58 5.59
C GLU A 296 26.16 -11.27 5.83
N ASN A 297 26.32 -10.30 4.93
CA ASN A 297 25.62 -9.02 5.03
C ASN A 297 24.11 -9.19 4.87
N ALA A 298 23.65 -10.02 3.95
CA ALA A 298 22.24 -10.34 3.79
C ALA A 298 21.64 -10.94 5.08
N TYR A 299 22.38 -11.82 5.74
CA TYR A 299 21.96 -12.36 7.04
C TYR A 299 21.88 -11.28 8.13
N LYS A 300 22.89 -10.42 8.25
CA LYS A 300 22.87 -9.28 9.20
C LYS A 300 21.69 -8.34 8.95
N TYR A 301 21.41 -8.03 7.69
CA TYR A 301 20.22 -7.24 7.33
C TYR A 301 18.92 -7.94 7.73
N THR A 302 18.79 -9.24 7.49
CA THR A 302 17.63 -10.04 7.89
C THR A 302 17.39 -9.95 9.38
N LEU A 303 18.45 -10.16 10.20
CA LEU A 303 18.37 -10.06 11.66
C LEU A 303 17.97 -8.64 12.10
N MET A 304 18.61 -7.62 11.56
CA MET A 304 18.34 -6.23 11.89
C MET A 304 16.88 -5.85 11.58
N LEU A 305 16.35 -6.23 10.41
CA LEU A 305 14.96 -5.96 10.04
C LEU A 305 13.98 -6.68 10.96
N ARG A 306 14.24 -7.95 11.28
CA ARG A 306 13.41 -8.75 12.21
C ARG A 306 13.35 -8.10 13.59
N GLU A 307 14.52 -7.81 14.19
CA GLU A 307 14.60 -7.23 15.52
C GLU A 307 13.94 -5.85 15.57
N SER A 308 14.18 -5.02 14.56
CA SER A 308 13.54 -3.71 14.45
C SER A 308 12.02 -3.86 14.35
N ARG A 309 11.51 -4.78 13.53
CA ARG A 309 10.08 -5.06 13.39
C ARG A 309 9.43 -5.44 14.72
N ILE A 310 10.08 -6.36 15.47
CA ILE A 310 9.57 -6.81 16.76
C ILE A 310 9.55 -5.68 17.78
N ASP A 311 10.62 -4.89 17.88
CA ASP A 311 10.70 -3.79 18.83
C ASP A 311 9.70 -2.68 18.52
N ILE A 312 9.54 -2.33 17.25
CA ILE A 312 8.56 -1.34 16.80
C ILE A 312 7.13 -1.81 17.12
N ALA A 313 6.85 -3.12 16.98
CA ALA A 313 5.57 -3.70 17.36
C ALA A 313 5.34 -3.69 18.88
N LYS A 314 6.37 -3.93 19.69
CA LYS A 314 6.29 -3.80 21.16
C LYS A 314 5.96 -2.37 21.58
N GLN A 315 6.45 -1.37 20.85
CA GLN A 315 6.15 0.04 21.06
C GLN A 315 4.74 0.45 20.55
N GLY A 316 3.97 -0.49 19.98
CA GLY A 316 2.61 -0.24 19.50
C GLY A 316 2.51 0.47 18.15
N MET A 317 3.63 0.65 17.42
CA MET A 317 3.64 1.30 16.11
C MET A 317 3.29 0.33 14.96
N TYR A 318 3.56 -0.96 15.13
CA TYR A 318 3.08 -2.02 14.24
C TYR A 318 2.02 -2.87 14.92
N ASP A 319 1.07 -3.37 14.15
CA ASP A 319 -0.03 -4.18 14.66
C ASP A 319 0.41 -5.62 14.95
N LYS A 320 0.33 -6.01 16.21
CA LYS A 320 0.73 -7.34 16.68
C LYS A 320 -0.11 -8.47 16.09
N GLN A 321 -1.41 -8.23 15.85
CA GLN A 321 -2.31 -9.21 15.24
C GLN A 321 -1.99 -9.37 13.75
N GLY A 322 -1.75 -8.26 13.05
CA GLY A 322 -1.32 -8.26 11.65
C GLY A 322 -0.01 -9.03 11.47
N LEU A 323 1.00 -8.76 12.29
CA LEU A 323 2.29 -9.46 12.23
C LEU A 323 2.16 -10.96 12.53
N ARG A 324 1.30 -11.36 13.49
CA ARG A 324 1.01 -12.77 13.76
C ARG A 324 0.41 -13.48 12.55
N ILE A 325 -0.55 -12.85 11.87
CA ILE A 325 -1.14 -13.39 10.64
C ILE A 325 -0.08 -13.53 9.55
N ILE A 326 0.74 -12.51 9.36
CA ILE A 326 1.80 -12.50 8.34
C ILE A 326 2.82 -13.60 8.60
N LYS A 327 3.30 -13.75 9.84
CA LYS A 327 4.20 -14.83 10.21
C LYS A 327 3.62 -16.20 9.87
N LYS A 328 2.35 -16.44 10.22
CA LYS A 328 1.67 -17.71 9.91
C LYS A 328 1.64 -17.97 8.40
N VAL A 329 1.34 -16.97 7.58
CA VAL A 329 1.33 -17.10 6.13
C VAL A 329 2.74 -17.29 5.58
N ARG A 330 3.74 -16.55 6.08
CA ARG A 330 5.15 -16.72 5.69
C ARG A 330 5.64 -18.13 5.98
N CYS A 331 5.34 -18.68 7.15
CA CYS A 331 5.71 -20.03 7.54
C CYS A 331 4.99 -21.12 6.74
N ASN A 332 3.77 -20.84 6.24
CA ASN A 332 3.11 -21.76 5.31
C ASN A 332 3.76 -21.77 3.91
N VAL A 333 4.39 -20.67 3.51
CA VAL A 333 5.13 -20.57 2.23
C VAL A 333 6.53 -21.15 2.37
N ASN A 334 7.20 -20.91 3.49
CA ASN A 334 8.55 -21.36 3.79
C ASN A 334 8.64 -22.01 5.20
N PRO A 335 8.21 -23.27 5.35
CA PRO A 335 8.22 -23.94 6.66
C PRO A 335 9.62 -24.12 7.27
N SER A 336 10.66 -24.07 6.43
CA SER A 336 12.07 -24.21 6.86
C SER A 336 12.67 -22.90 7.40
N ASP A 337 11.94 -21.78 7.38
CA ASP A 337 12.41 -20.52 7.94
C ASP A 337 12.65 -20.67 9.45
N PRO A 338 13.87 -20.38 9.95
CA PRO A 338 14.20 -20.50 11.38
C PRO A 338 13.25 -19.69 12.28
N GLU A 339 12.68 -18.59 11.80
CA GLU A 339 11.72 -17.79 12.57
C GLU A 339 10.41 -18.55 12.85
N CYS A 340 10.09 -19.58 12.06
CA CYS A 340 8.86 -20.35 12.23
C CYS A 340 8.85 -21.23 13.49
N SER A 341 10.02 -21.62 13.97
CA SER A 341 10.19 -22.39 15.22
C SER A 341 10.20 -21.51 16.48
N THR A 342 10.31 -20.19 16.32
CA THR A 342 10.37 -19.24 17.45
C THR A 342 8.99 -18.75 17.84
N LYS A 343 8.82 -18.27 19.09
CA LYS A 343 7.60 -17.58 19.53
C LYS A 343 7.63 -16.07 19.28
N SER A 344 8.69 -15.54 18.65
CA SER A 344 8.75 -14.15 18.24
C SER A 344 7.60 -13.84 17.30
N GLU A 345 6.96 -12.69 17.43
CA GLU A 345 5.73 -12.27 16.74
C GLU A 345 4.45 -13.07 17.13
N GLU A 346 4.54 -14.00 18.06
CA GLU A 346 3.40 -14.73 18.62
C GLU A 346 3.18 -14.40 20.10
N ASP A 347 4.25 -14.39 20.88
CA ASP A 347 4.26 -14.00 22.28
C ASP A 347 4.76 -12.55 22.42
N TRP A 348 3.82 -11.65 22.65
CA TRP A 348 4.06 -10.22 22.76
C TRP A 348 4.18 -9.73 24.21
N LYS A 349 4.63 -10.59 25.12
CA LYS A 349 4.88 -10.20 26.53
C LYS A 349 5.94 -9.14 26.66
#